data_b01703fbbd9ec4e304677953c9f46612
#
_entry.id   b01703fbbd9ec4e304677953c9f46612
#
_cell.length_a   1.000
_cell.length_b   1.000
_cell.length_c   1.000
_cell.angle_alpha   90.00
_cell.angle_beta   90.00
_cell.angle_gamma   90.00
#
_symmetry.space_group_name_H-M   'P 1'
#
loop_
_entity.id
_entity.type
_entity.pdbx_description
1 polymer ?
#
loop_
_entity_poly.entity_id
_entity_poly.type
_entity_poly.pdbx_seq_one_letter_code
_entity_poly.pdbx_strand_id
1 'polypeptide(L)'
;MNGIVKLSELNDKQLDQAVDVFIEGFYNTLQGVSKDKKTIHKLFRNAFDSDMTYAYLCDGDAVGFLGLADYRKRPIKLSKETFIEVFGVSSGSRLYKAVCASMEKIIVNDPDEIWIDYIATNSEHRSMGIGKKLIEYICDNLDYKCIRLMVLSKNPRAISFYERMGFKKEKEKVRLLVILQGFGKEITMKMDVKNK
;
A
#
# COMPACT_ATOMS: atom_id res chain seq x y z
N MET A 1 -16.52 10.23 13.43
CA MET A 1 -16.25 10.93 12.14
C MET A 1 -15.97 9.86 11.10
N ASN A 2 -16.63 9.92 9.96
CA ASN A 2 -16.43 8.97 8.87
C ASN A 2 -15.83 9.73 7.67
N GLY A 3 -14.71 9.27 7.12
CA GLY A 3 -14.09 9.93 5.98
C GLY A 3 -12.63 9.57 5.79
N ILE A 4 -12.02 10.15 4.74
CA ILE A 4 -10.62 9.93 4.41
C ILE A 4 -9.83 11.12 4.97
N VAL A 5 -8.74 10.80 5.66
CA VAL A 5 -7.82 11.76 6.27
C VAL A 5 -6.38 11.37 5.94
N LYS A 6 -5.45 12.32 5.98
CA LYS A 6 -4.02 12.02 5.87
C LYS A 6 -3.51 11.35 7.15
N LEU A 7 -2.45 10.57 7.04
CA LEU A 7 -1.82 9.96 8.22
C LEU A 7 -1.38 11.00 9.26
N SER A 8 -0.97 12.19 8.82
CA SER A 8 -0.58 13.29 9.72
C SER A 8 -1.71 13.83 10.60
N GLU A 9 -2.96 13.53 10.26
CA GLU A 9 -4.15 13.99 11.00
C GLU A 9 -4.63 12.96 12.04
N LEU A 10 -4.02 11.78 12.07
CA LEU A 10 -4.37 10.70 12.98
C LEU A 10 -3.76 10.90 14.36
N ASN A 11 -4.50 10.53 15.40
CA ASN A 11 -3.91 10.33 16.72
C ASN A 11 -3.16 8.98 16.77
N ASP A 12 -2.38 8.75 17.85
CA ASP A 12 -1.55 7.54 17.99
C ASP A 12 -2.35 6.24 17.86
N LYS A 13 -3.55 6.15 18.47
CA LYS A 13 -4.43 4.97 18.36
C LYS A 13 -4.84 4.72 16.92
N GLN A 14 -5.25 5.76 16.22
CA GLN A 14 -5.69 5.66 14.83
C GLN A 14 -4.53 5.33 13.88
N LEU A 15 -3.34 5.86 14.16
CA LEU A 15 -2.12 5.51 13.42
C LEU A 15 -1.79 4.03 13.60
N ASP A 16 -1.82 3.51 14.81
CA ASP A 16 -1.60 2.09 15.07
C ASP A 16 -2.62 1.22 14.34
N GLN A 17 -3.91 1.61 14.37
CA GLN A 17 -4.97 0.91 13.63
C GLN A 17 -4.74 0.94 12.10
N ALA A 18 -4.32 2.08 11.54
CA ALA A 18 -4.03 2.21 10.11
C ALA A 18 -2.86 1.31 9.70
N VAL A 19 -1.82 1.24 10.52
CA VAL A 19 -0.68 0.32 10.32
C VAL A 19 -1.12 -1.14 10.42
N ASP A 20 -2.01 -1.48 11.35
CA ASP A 20 -2.56 -2.84 11.48
C ASP A 20 -3.39 -3.23 10.25
N VAL A 21 -4.18 -2.29 9.68
CA VAL A 21 -4.91 -2.51 8.42
C VAL A 21 -3.94 -2.79 7.26
N PHE A 22 -2.84 -2.04 7.16
CA PHE A 22 -1.79 -2.30 6.18
C PHE A 22 -1.18 -3.69 6.39
N ILE A 23 -0.79 -4.04 7.62
CA ILE A 23 -0.20 -5.34 7.93
C ILE A 23 -1.17 -6.47 7.58
N GLU A 24 -2.44 -6.36 7.95
CA GLU A 24 -3.44 -7.37 7.63
C GLU A 24 -3.58 -7.56 6.11
N GLY A 25 -3.66 -6.46 5.36
CA GLY A 25 -3.84 -6.49 3.91
C GLY A 25 -2.65 -7.09 3.15
N PHE A 26 -1.44 -6.92 3.67
CA PHE A 26 -0.20 -7.32 3.00
C PHE A 26 0.60 -8.39 3.76
N TYR A 27 0.01 -9.05 4.76
CA TYR A 27 0.70 -10.00 5.62
C TYR A 27 1.41 -11.12 4.84
N ASN A 28 0.78 -11.64 3.79
CA ASN A 28 1.38 -12.69 2.95
C ASN A 28 2.73 -12.29 2.34
N THR A 29 2.93 -11.01 2.07
CA THR A 29 4.22 -10.47 1.60
C THR A 29 5.14 -10.12 2.76
N LEU A 30 4.60 -9.49 3.80
CA LEU A 30 5.35 -9.00 4.95
C LEU A 30 5.89 -10.12 5.84
N GLN A 31 5.26 -11.30 5.87
CA GLN A 31 5.78 -12.47 6.60
C GLN A 31 7.16 -12.94 6.14
N GLY A 32 7.61 -12.52 4.95
CA GLY A 32 8.99 -12.71 4.49
C GLY A 32 10.01 -11.89 5.29
N VAL A 33 9.57 -10.83 5.98
CA VAL A 33 10.39 -10.00 6.89
C VAL A 33 10.32 -10.57 8.30
N SER A 34 9.13 -10.83 8.81
CA SER A 34 8.86 -11.46 10.10
C SER A 34 7.48 -12.12 10.10
N LYS A 35 7.36 -13.27 10.77
CA LYS A 35 6.05 -13.90 11.02
C LYS A 35 5.29 -13.26 12.19
N ASP A 36 5.99 -12.55 13.05
CA ASP A 36 5.40 -11.84 14.19
C ASP A 36 4.87 -10.48 13.74
N LYS A 37 3.56 -10.28 13.83
CA LYS A 37 2.89 -9.03 13.46
C LYS A 37 3.33 -7.84 14.31
N LYS A 38 3.67 -8.05 15.58
CA LYS A 38 4.17 -6.97 16.47
C LYS A 38 5.52 -6.46 15.99
N THR A 39 6.39 -7.37 15.56
CA THR A 39 7.66 -7.02 14.94
C THR A 39 7.46 -6.23 13.65
N ILE A 40 6.54 -6.66 12.78
CA ILE A 40 6.21 -5.94 11.54
C ILE A 40 5.66 -4.56 11.89
N HIS A 41 4.75 -4.46 12.86
CA HIS A 41 4.18 -3.18 13.31
C HIS A 41 5.28 -2.22 13.76
N LYS A 42 6.23 -2.66 14.60
CA LYS A 42 7.37 -1.86 15.03
C LYS A 42 8.21 -1.33 13.87
N LEU A 43 8.43 -2.15 12.82
CA LEU A 43 9.21 -1.75 11.64
C LEU A 43 8.48 -0.71 10.78
N PHE A 44 7.15 -0.76 10.71
CA PHE A 44 6.37 0.04 9.77
C PHE A 44 5.62 1.22 10.39
N ARG A 45 5.43 1.27 11.72
CA ARG A 45 4.63 2.31 12.41
C ARG A 45 5.02 3.73 12.00
N ASN A 46 6.31 4.01 11.90
CA ASN A 46 6.84 5.33 11.56
C ASN A 46 7.46 5.38 10.15
N ALA A 47 7.16 4.39 9.31
CA ALA A 47 7.75 4.28 7.98
C ALA A 47 6.93 4.94 6.87
N PHE A 48 5.72 5.40 7.15
CA PHE A 48 4.84 5.94 6.12
C PHE A 48 5.02 7.45 5.95
N ASP A 49 5.13 7.89 4.71
CA ASP A 49 5.11 9.31 4.33
C ASP A 49 3.70 9.86 4.54
N SER A 50 3.58 10.88 5.38
CA SER A 50 2.29 11.45 5.80
C SER A 50 1.52 12.17 4.68
N ASP A 51 2.22 12.61 3.62
CA ASP A 51 1.58 13.29 2.49
C ASP A 51 1.10 12.32 1.42
N MET A 52 1.71 11.12 1.37
CA MET A 52 1.40 10.08 0.38
C MET A 52 0.56 8.94 0.96
N THR A 53 0.14 9.06 2.22
CA THR A 53 -0.61 8.00 2.89
C THR A 53 -1.88 8.54 3.56
N TYR A 54 -2.96 7.80 3.41
CA TYR A 54 -4.30 8.16 3.87
C TYR A 54 -4.93 6.99 4.62
N ALA A 55 -5.79 7.32 5.57
CA ALA A 55 -6.65 6.37 6.26
C ALA A 55 -8.13 6.68 6.00
N TYR A 56 -8.96 5.64 5.95
CA TYR A 56 -10.41 5.80 6.04
C TYR A 56 -10.83 5.56 7.48
N LEU A 57 -11.46 6.59 8.09
CA LEU A 57 -12.05 6.49 9.43
C LEU A 57 -13.51 6.07 9.33
N CYS A 58 -13.91 5.14 10.20
CA CYS A 58 -15.30 4.75 10.44
C CYS A 58 -15.55 4.77 11.94
N ASP A 59 -16.50 5.60 12.38
CA ASP A 59 -16.85 5.80 13.79
C ASP A 59 -15.65 6.14 14.71
N GLY A 60 -14.64 6.80 14.12
CA GLY A 60 -13.44 7.24 14.81
C GLY A 60 -12.29 6.25 14.78
N ASP A 61 -12.46 5.03 14.26
CA ASP A 61 -11.41 4.03 14.10
C ASP A 61 -10.90 3.97 12.65
N ALA A 62 -9.59 3.77 12.46
CA ALA A 62 -9.00 3.62 11.13
C ALA A 62 -9.22 2.19 10.60
N VAL A 63 -10.02 2.07 9.54
CA VAL A 63 -10.45 0.79 8.97
C VAL A 63 -10.07 0.60 7.50
N GLY A 64 -9.49 1.63 6.88
CA GLY A 64 -8.95 1.60 5.53
C GLY A 64 -7.59 2.27 5.46
N PHE A 65 -6.75 1.80 4.54
CA PHE A 65 -5.38 2.28 4.31
C PHE A 65 -5.16 2.48 2.82
N LEU A 66 -4.54 3.62 2.45
CA LEU A 66 -4.16 3.95 1.08
C LEU A 66 -2.76 4.57 1.10
N GLY A 67 -1.81 3.94 0.41
CA GLY A 67 -0.47 4.47 0.16
C GLY A 67 -0.27 4.72 -1.32
N LEU A 68 0.17 5.92 -1.67
CA LEU A 68 0.36 6.40 -3.03
C LEU A 68 1.83 6.62 -3.35
N ALA A 69 2.23 6.38 -4.59
CA ALA A 69 3.55 6.70 -5.11
C ALA A 69 3.44 7.61 -6.33
N ASP A 70 4.32 8.60 -6.43
CA ASP A 70 4.48 9.43 -7.62
C ASP A 70 5.94 9.35 -8.15
N TYR A 71 6.27 10.17 -9.15
CA TYR A 71 7.60 10.21 -9.73
C TYR A 71 8.69 10.74 -8.78
N ARG A 72 8.33 11.30 -7.62
CA ARG A 72 9.25 11.86 -6.62
C ARG A 72 9.52 10.91 -5.47
N LYS A 73 8.49 10.18 -5.00
CA LYS A 73 8.58 9.37 -3.79
C LYS A 73 7.58 8.22 -3.73
N ARG A 74 7.91 7.26 -2.89
CA ARG A 74 7.03 6.17 -2.46
C ARG A 74 6.41 6.51 -1.11
N PRO A 75 5.31 5.84 -0.74
CA PRO A 75 4.64 6.08 0.56
C PRO A 75 5.39 5.50 1.76
N ILE A 76 6.48 4.77 1.54
CA ILE A 76 7.27 4.12 2.60
C ILE A 76 8.71 4.63 2.56
N LYS A 77 9.22 4.95 3.78
CA LYS A 77 10.62 5.23 4.06
C LYS A 77 11.02 4.53 5.37
N LEU A 78 11.75 3.44 5.25
CA LEU A 78 12.12 2.59 6.37
C LEU A 78 13.31 3.16 7.16
N SER A 79 13.38 2.88 8.48
CA SER A 79 14.53 3.21 9.32
C SER A 79 15.48 2.02 9.45
N LYS A 80 16.73 2.22 9.08
CA LYS A 80 17.80 1.22 9.26
C LYS A 80 18.01 0.91 10.74
N GLU A 81 17.93 1.94 11.58
CA GLU A 81 18.10 1.85 13.02
C GLU A 81 17.07 0.90 13.64
N THR A 82 15.81 1.02 13.24
CA THR A 82 14.73 0.13 13.69
C THR A 82 14.98 -1.32 13.29
N PHE A 83 15.47 -1.56 12.06
CA PHE A 83 15.84 -2.93 11.64
C PHE A 83 17.01 -3.49 12.44
N ILE A 84 18.03 -2.68 12.75
CA ILE A 84 19.16 -3.08 13.58
C ILE A 84 18.72 -3.38 15.01
N GLU A 85 17.86 -2.54 15.58
CA GLU A 85 17.30 -2.73 16.93
C GLU A 85 16.55 -4.06 17.04
N VAL A 86 15.75 -4.39 16.01
CA VAL A 86 14.90 -5.60 16.01
C VAL A 86 15.70 -6.88 15.72
N PHE A 87 16.63 -6.85 14.77
CA PHE A 87 17.28 -8.05 14.23
C PHE A 87 18.79 -8.12 14.48
N GLY A 88 19.35 -7.13 15.17
CA GLY A 88 20.79 -6.99 15.37
C GLY A 88 21.52 -6.41 14.14
N VAL A 89 22.76 -5.96 14.34
CA VAL A 89 23.52 -5.16 13.36
C VAL A 89 23.64 -5.86 11.99
N SER A 90 24.07 -7.12 11.99
CA SER A 90 24.35 -7.86 10.75
C SER A 90 23.08 -8.23 9.99
N SER A 91 22.14 -8.90 10.66
CA SER A 91 20.88 -9.35 10.06
C SER A 91 19.97 -8.19 9.73
N GLY A 92 19.82 -7.21 10.64
CA GLY A 92 19.00 -6.00 10.44
C GLY A 92 19.48 -5.16 9.26
N SER A 93 20.81 -4.93 9.13
CA SER A 93 21.35 -4.18 8.00
C SER A 93 21.11 -4.86 6.64
N ARG A 94 21.23 -6.20 6.60
CA ARG A 94 20.99 -6.98 5.38
C ARG A 94 19.52 -6.97 5.00
N LEU A 95 18.64 -7.21 5.96
CA LEU A 95 17.20 -7.23 5.74
C LEU A 95 16.68 -5.85 5.34
N TYR A 96 17.12 -4.78 6.02
CA TYR A 96 16.84 -3.40 5.66
C TYR A 96 17.13 -3.13 4.18
N LYS A 97 18.36 -3.44 3.71
CA LYS A 97 18.74 -3.23 2.30
C LYS A 97 17.81 -3.97 1.33
N ALA A 98 17.46 -5.22 1.64
CA ALA A 98 16.58 -6.02 0.79
C ALA A 98 15.17 -5.46 0.72
N VAL A 99 14.61 -5.02 1.86
CA VAL A 99 13.25 -4.47 1.93
C VAL A 99 13.18 -3.08 1.27
N CYS A 100 14.17 -2.19 1.52
CA CYS A 100 14.26 -0.88 0.85
C CYS A 100 14.33 -1.03 -0.67
N ALA A 101 15.15 -1.95 -1.18
CA ALA A 101 15.26 -2.19 -2.62
C ALA A 101 13.92 -2.58 -3.26
N SER A 102 12.99 -3.17 -2.49
CA SER A 102 11.65 -3.54 -2.95
C SER A 102 10.62 -2.44 -2.75
N MET A 103 10.65 -1.74 -1.60
CA MET A 103 9.54 -0.88 -1.16
C MET A 103 9.80 0.62 -1.37
N GLU A 104 11.06 1.06 -1.45
CA GLU A 104 11.39 2.49 -1.59
C GLU A 104 11.83 2.88 -3.01
N LYS A 105 12.11 1.90 -3.87
CA LYS A 105 12.50 2.19 -5.25
C LYS A 105 11.38 2.90 -5.99
N ILE A 106 11.65 4.10 -6.51
CA ILE A 106 10.72 4.86 -7.35
C ILE A 106 10.40 4.02 -8.60
N ILE A 107 9.12 3.87 -8.90
CA ILE A 107 8.59 3.06 -10.00
C ILE A 107 7.79 3.91 -11.00
N VAL A 108 7.47 5.15 -10.64
CA VAL A 108 6.71 6.11 -11.45
C VAL A 108 7.69 7.04 -12.15
N ASN A 109 7.53 7.25 -13.45
CA ASN A 109 8.42 8.12 -14.24
C ASN A 109 7.67 9.31 -14.86
N ASP A 110 6.35 9.29 -14.86
CA ASP A 110 5.50 10.32 -15.46
C ASP A 110 4.90 11.19 -14.35
N PRO A 111 5.09 12.54 -14.37
CA PRO A 111 4.52 13.45 -13.39
C PRO A 111 2.98 13.49 -13.40
N ASP A 112 2.34 13.13 -14.50
CA ASP A 112 0.88 13.06 -14.63
C ASP A 112 0.28 11.74 -14.09
N GLU A 113 1.13 10.87 -13.52
CA GLU A 113 0.76 9.54 -13.08
C GLU A 113 0.89 9.37 -11.57
N ILE A 114 -0.10 8.72 -10.95
CA ILE A 114 -0.06 8.25 -9.56
C ILE A 114 -0.24 6.73 -9.50
N TRP A 115 0.49 6.07 -8.61
CA TRP A 115 0.35 4.65 -8.34
C TRP A 115 -0.28 4.40 -6.98
N ILE A 116 -1.26 3.51 -6.95
CA ILE A 116 -1.72 2.90 -5.71
C ILE A 116 -0.73 1.79 -5.36
N ASP A 117 0.18 2.10 -4.43
CA ASP A 117 1.16 1.14 -3.92
C ASP A 117 0.52 0.17 -2.94
N TYR A 118 -0.30 0.70 -2.06
CA TYR A 118 -0.98 -0.06 -1.02
C TYR A 118 -2.41 0.43 -0.88
N ILE A 119 -3.35 -0.50 -0.92
CA ILE A 119 -4.75 -0.25 -0.57
C ILE A 119 -5.27 -1.47 0.19
N ALA A 120 -5.79 -1.23 1.37
CA ALA A 120 -6.33 -2.28 2.22
C ALA A 120 -7.57 -1.79 2.98
N THR A 121 -8.40 -2.74 3.38
CA THR A 121 -9.54 -2.53 4.26
C THR A 121 -9.52 -3.64 5.31
N ASN A 122 -9.70 -3.27 6.56
CA ASN A 122 -9.86 -4.20 7.68
C ASN A 122 -10.89 -5.29 7.33
N SER A 123 -10.63 -6.53 7.74
CA SER A 123 -11.45 -7.71 7.37
C SER A 123 -12.92 -7.55 7.75
N GLU A 124 -13.21 -6.96 8.92
CA GLU A 124 -14.56 -6.75 9.43
C GLU A 124 -15.35 -5.69 8.66
N HIS A 125 -14.66 -4.78 7.98
CA HIS A 125 -15.25 -3.68 7.21
C HIS A 125 -15.19 -3.91 5.69
N ARG A 126 -14.83 -5.12 5.25
CA ARG A 126 -14.88 -5.48 3.82
C ARG A 126 -16.31 -5.43 3.29
N SER A 127 -16.41 -5.16 1.99
CA SER A 127 -17.71 -5.02 1.27
C SER A 127 -18.55 -3.80 1.65
N MET A 128 -18.06 -2.91 2.53
CA MET A 128 -18.70 -1.63 2.87
C MET A 128 -18.32 -0.49 1.91
N GLY A 129 -17.69 -0.79 0.78
CA GLY A 129 -17.34 0.20 -0.24
C GLY A 129 -16.13 1.08 0.09
N ILE A 130 -15.37 0.80 1.16
CA ILE A 130 -14.24 1.62 1.61
C ILE A 130 -13.18 1.71 0.52
N GLY A 131 -12.78 0.59 -0.08
CA GLY A 131 -11.80 0.59 -1.19
C GLY A 131 -12.26 1.44 -2.39
N LYS A 132 -13.57 1.45 -2.69
CA LYS A 132 -14.15 2.32 -3.72
C LYS A 132 -13.99 3.79 -3.33
N LYS A 133 -14.36 4.17 -2.12
CA LYS A 133 -14.23 5.56 -1.62
C LYS A 133 -12.78 6.04 -1.64
N LEU A 134 -11.81 5.17 -1.29
CA LEU A 134 -10.38 5.51 -1.36
C LEU A 134 -9.92 5.79 -2.80
N ILE A 135 -10.39 5.03 -3.79
CA ILE A 135 -10.05 5.28 -5.21
C ILE A 135 -10.76 6.54 -5.72
N GLU A 136 -12.04 6.72 -5.40
CA GLU A 136 -12.80 7.93 -5.76
C GLU A 136 -12.14 9.19 -5.19
N TYR A 137 -11.62 9.12 -3.96
CA TYR A 137 -10.89 10.22 -3.36
C TYR A 137 -9.67 10.66 -4.20
N ILE A 138 -8.92 9.71 -4.76
CA ILE A 138 -7.79 10.03 -5.65
C ILE A 138 -8.31 10.80 -6.87
N CYS A 139 -9.37 10.30 -7.52
CA CYS A 139 -9.96 10.92 -8.71
C CYS A 139 -10.49 12.33 -8.42
N ASP A 140 -11.05 12.55 -7.23
CA ASP A 140 -11.77 13.80 -6.90
C ASP A 140 -10.84 14.87 -6.32
N ASN A 141 -9.75 14.49 -5.67
CA ASN A 141 -8.94 15.42 -4.86
C ASN A 141 -7.49 15.56 -5.34
N LEU A 142 -6.99 14.66 -6.18
CA LEU A 142 -5.62 14.72 -6.66
C LEU A 142 -5.58 15.05 -8.16
N ASP A 143 -4.58 15.83 -8.56
CA ASP A 143 -4.42 16.29 -9.95
C ASP A 143 -3.45 15.37 -10.72
N TYR A 144 -3.96 14.20 -11.10
CA TYR A 144 -3.25 13.23 -11.95
C TYR A 144 -4.16 12.79 -13.10
N LYS A 145 -3.58 12.56 -14.28
CA LYS A 145 -4.30 12.10 -15.47
C LYS A 145 -4.48 10.60 -15.52
N CYS A 146 -3.65 9.87 -14.77
CA CYS A 146 -3.62 8.42 -14.80
C CYS A 146 -3.36 7.83 -13.41
N ILE A 147 -4.13 6.80 -13.06
CA ILE A 147 -3.92 5.98 -11.86
C ILE A 147 -3.47 4.59 -12.30
N ARG A 148 -2.37 4.10 -11.73
CA ARG A 148 -1.91 2.72 -11.92
C ARG A 148 -1.84 1.97 -10.60
N LEU A 149 -1.83 0.67 -10.72
CA LEU A 149 -1.58 -0.25 -9.61
C LEU A 149 -1.01 -1.57 -10.13
N MET A 150 -0.45 -2.36 -9.23
CA MET A 150 -0.07 -3.74 -9.49
C MET A 150 -0.92 -4.68 -8.65
N VAL A 151 -1.46 -5.71 -9.28
CA VAL A 151 -2.20 -6.78 -8.63
C VAL A 151 -1.65 -8.15 -9.02
N LEU A 152 -1.70 -9.10 -8.10
CA LEU A 152 -1.25 -10.47 -8.33
C LEU A 152 -2.33 -11.28 -9.03
N SER A 153 -1.97 -12.07 -10.04
CA SER A 153 -2.94 -12.84 -10.85
C SER A 153 -3.75 -13.86 -10.04
N LYS A 154 -3.22 -14.30 -8.90
CA LYS A 154 -3.94 -15.18 -7.96
C LYS A 154 -4.88 -14.44 -6.99
N ASN A 155 -5.11 -13.14 -7.21
CA ASN A 155 -6.12 -12.38 -6.48
C ASN A 155 -7.28 -11.94 -7.39
N PRO A 156 -8.14 -12.89 -7.85
CA PRO A 156 -9.23 -12.58 -8.78
C PRO A 156 -10.25 -11.61 -8.19
N ARG A 157 -10.44 -11.62 -6.86
CA ARG A 157 -11.33 -10.67 -6.17
C ARG A 157 -10.86 -9.21 -6.35
N ALA A 158 -9.57 -8.96 -6.18
CA ALA A 158 -9.02 -7.63 -6.36
C ALA A 158 -9.04 -7.22 -7.84
N ILE A 159 -8.70 -8.12 -8.77
CA ILE A 159 -8.76 -7.86 -10.22
C ILE A 159 -10.18 -7.43 -10.59
N SER A 160 -11.20 -8.22 -10.26
CA SER A 160 -12.61 -7.90 -10.56
C SER A 160 -13.07 -6.61 -9.87
N PHE A 161 -12.55 -6.28 -8.68
CA PHE A 161 -12.84 -5.02 -8.03
C PHE A 161 -12.28 -3.84 -8.84
N TYR A 162 -11.01 -3.91 -9.25
CA TYR A 162 -10.39 -2.84 -10.03
C TYR A 162 -11.02 -2.69 -11.44
N GLU A 163 -11.39 -3.79 -12.09
CA GLU A 163 -12.11 -3.75 -13.37
C GLU A 163 -13.45 -3.01 -13.24
N ARG A 164 -14.22 -3.25 -12.16
CA ARG A 164 -15.46 -2.50 -11.87
C ARG A 164 -15.22 -1.02 -11.56
N MET A 165 -14.04 -0.66 -11.05
CA MET A 165 -13.64 0.72 -10.84
C MET A 165 -13.17 1.42 -12.11
N GLY A 166 -13.08 0.71 -13.25
CA GLY A 166 -12.67 1.25 -14.54
C GLY A 166 -11.20 1.02 -14.91
N PHE A 167 -10.45 0.29 -14.07
CA PHE A 167 -9.09 -0.10 -14.43
C PHE A 167 -9.09 -1.16 -15.52
N LYS A 168 -8.15 -1.03 -16.45
CA LYS A 168 -7.88 -1.99 -17.53
C LYS A 168 -6.51 -2.62 -17.34
N LYS A 169 -6.37 -3.90 -17.66
CA LYS A 169 -5.08 -4.58 -17.68
C LYS A 169 -4.19 -3.95 -18.76
N GLU A 170 -3.00 -3.53 -18.37
CA GLU A 170 -2.04 -2.90 -19.29
C GLU A 170 -0.87 -3.85 -19.60
N LYS A 171 -0.33 -4.52 -18.57
CA LYS A 171 0.86 -5.36 -18.70
C LYS A 171 0.83 -6.52 -17.72
N GLU A 172 1.32 -7.68 -18.17
CA GLU A 172 1.63 -8.79 -17.28
C GLU A 172 3.14 -9.04 -17.24
N LYS A 173 3.66 -9.33 -16.05
CA LYS A 173 5.05 -9.65 -15.83
C LYS A 173 5.19 -10.96 -15.05
N VAL A 174 6.04 -11.83 -15.55
CA VAL A 174 6.41 -13.07 -14.90
C VAL A 174 7.70 -12.82 -14.11
N ARG A 175 7.63 -12.98 -12.78
CA ARG A 175 8.81 -13.00 -11.92
C ARG A 175 8.90 -14.35 -11.23
N LEU A 176 10.02 -15.06 -11.46
CA LEU A 176 10.21 -16.41 -10.93
C LEU A 176 10.02 -16.47 -9.42
N LEU A 177 10.58 -15.52 -8.65
CA LEU A 177 10.41 -15.46 -7.20
C LEU A 177 8.95 -15.30 -6.77
N VAL A 178 8.16 -14.47 -7.46
CA VAL A 178 6.74 -14.24 -7.18
C VAL A 178 5.92 -15.51 -7.45
N ILE A 179 6.27 -16.23 -8.51
CA ILE A 179 5.64 -17.52 -8.85
C ILE A 179 5.99 -18.58 -7.81
N LEU A 180 7.26 -18.70 -7.41
CA LEU A 180 7.71 -19.67 -6.39
C LEU A 180 7.08 -19.43 -5.04
N GLN A 181 6.78 -18.16 -4.70
CA GLN A 181 6.03 -17.78 -3.50
C GLN A 181 4.52 -18.05 -3.62
N GLY A 182 4.06 -18.56 -4.76
CA GLY A 182 2.65 -18.90 -4.96
C GLY A 182 1.73 -17.75 -5.37
N PHE A 183 2.25 -16.54 -5.62
CA PHE A 183 1.46 -15.33 -5.92
C PHE A 183 1.05 -15.20 -7.39
N GLY A 184 1.59 -16.02 -8.29
CA GLY A 184 1.30 -15.98 -9.72
C GLY A 184 2.07 -14.87 -10.45
N LYS A 185 1.43 -14.23 -11.44
CA LYS A 185 2.02 -13.14 -12.23
C LYS A 185 1.68 -11.79 -11.60
N GLU A 186 2.52 -10.79 -11.85
CA GLU A 186 2.23 -9.38 -11.59
C GLU A 186 1.43 -8.81 -12.79
N ILE A 187 0.28 -8.21 -12.51
CA ILE A 187 -0.57 -7.55 -13.50
C ILE A 187 -0.59 -6.07 -13.16
N THR A 188 -0.08 -5.24 -14.07
CA THR A 188 -0.26 -3.79 -13.99
C THR A 188 -1.62 -3.44 -14.57
N MET A 189 -2.40 -2.66 -13.83
CA MET A 189 -3.68 -2.14 -14.27
C MET A 189 -3.63 -0.61 -14.27
N LYS A 190 -4.32 -0.01 -15.24
CA LYS A 190 -4.37 1.43 -15.49
C LYS A 190 -5.80 1.93 -15.58
N MET A 191 -6.05 3.12 -15.04
CA MET A 191 -7.28 3.88 -15.22
C MET A 191 -6.92 5.32 -15.59
N ASP A 192 -7.47 5.83 -16.69
CA ASP A 192 -7.36 7.24 -17.03
C ASP A 192 -8.42 8.02 -16.23
N VAL A 193 -7.97 9.07 -15.54
CA VAL A 193 -8.86 9.98 -14.80
C VAL A 193 -9.45 10.94 -15.81
N LYS A 194 -10.78 11.03 -15.87
CA LYS A 194 -11.45 11.99 -16.74
C LYS A 194 -11.08 13.39 -16.26
N ASN A 195 -10.59 14.22 -17.18
CA ASN A 195 -10.35 15.64 -16.88
C ASN A 195 -11.65 16.26 -16.33
N LYS A 196 -11.48 16.96 -15.20
CA LYS A 196 -12.54 17.80 -14.65
C LYS A 196 -12.76 19.02 -15.52
#